data_2f42b4f722b02e5afa25f4511e76a7eb
#
_entry.id   2f42b4f722b02e5afa25f4511e76a7eb
#
_cell.length_a   1.000
_cell.length_b   1.000
_cell.length_c   1.000
_cell.angle_alpha   90.00
_cell.angle_beta   90.00
_cell.angle_gamma   90.00
#
_symmetry.space_group_name_H-M   'P 1'
#
loop_
_entity.id
_entity.type
_entity.pdbx_description
1 polymer ?
#
loop_
_entity_poly.entity_id
_entity_poly.type
_entity_poly.pdbx_seq_one_letter_code
_entity_poly.pdbx_strand_id
1 'polypeptide(L)'
;RRPEWLEAEPCLTRNGKSVKLIEQGGWLTSECELTDGDRLELTLPKPLTVHRLESMGAGVAAINYGPLTLALERREGVDTSAAVDFSRPVREQLTQCAPREFAVKDRPQLRFRAYLDYVKGEEYYLCFETAQEEQS
;
A
#
# COMPACT_ATOMS: atom_id res chain seq x y z
N ARG A 1 12.62 5.63 -13.35
CA ARG A 1 13.12 4.35 -12.79
C ARG A 1 11.96 3.54 -12.26
N ARG A 2 11.97 2.23 -12.52
CA ARG A 2 10.91 1.35 -12.05
C ARG A 2 10.96 1.24 -10.52
N PRO A 3 9.85 1.52 -9.81
CA PRO A 3 9.83 1.38 -8.35
C PRO A 3 10.00 -0.07 -7.93
N GLU A 4 10.71 -0.30 -6.82
CA GLU A 4 10.94 -1.66 -6.32
C GLU A 4 9.65 -2.30 -5.80
N TRP A 5 8.71 -1.50 -5.33
CA TRP A 5 7.45 -2.02 -4.82
C TRP A 5 6.45 -2.41 -5.91
N LEU A 6 6.75 -2.08 -7.17
CA LEU A 6 5.81 -2.32 -8.26
C LEU A 6 5.79 -3.80 -8.61
N GLU A 7 4.62 -4.42 -8.50
CA GLU A 7 4.44 -5.84 -8.81
C GLU A 7 3.61 -6.06 -10.06
N ALA A 8 2.64 -5.18 -10.31
CA ALA A 8 1.78 -5.30 -11.47
C ALA A 8 2.32 -4.52 -12.64
N GLU A 9 1.79 -4.78 -13.82
CA GLU A 9 2.23 -4.09 -15.02
C GLU A 9 1.88 -2.61 -14.97
N PRO A 10 2.86 -1.73 -15.19
CA PRO A 10 2.56 -0.31 -15.31
C PRO A 10 1.88 -0.01 -16.64
N CYS A 11 1.17 1.10 -16.68
CA CYS A 11 0.46 1.52 -17.88
C CYS A 11 0.77 2.98 -18.17
N LEU A 12 1.17 3.25 -19.41
CA LEU A 12 1.41 4.62 -19.87
C LEU A 12 0.42 4.94 -20.99
N THR A 13 -0.23 6.09 -20.85
CA THR A 13 -1.07 6.58 -21.94
C THR A 13 -0.57 7.94 -22.41
N ARG A 14 -0.76 8.19 -23.69
CA ARG A 14 -0.50 9.50 -24.30
C ARG A 14 -1.81 9.97 -24.91
N ASN A 15 -2.32 11.05 -24.38
CA ASN A 15 -3.61 11.60 -24.83
C ASN A 15 -4.71 10.54 -24.83
N GLY A 16 -4.70 9.69 -23.77
CA GLY A 16 -5.71 8.65 -23.60
C GLY A 16 -5.46 7.35 -24.35
N LYS A 17 -4.38 7.27 -25.13
CA LYS A 17 -4.07 6.06 -25.87
C LYS A 17 -2.88 5.34 -25.27
N SER A 18 -2.96 4.01 -25.20
CA SER A 18 -1.89 3.21 -24.62
C SER A 18 -0.60 3.33 -25.40
N VAL A 19 0.50 3.43 -24.68
CA VAL A 19 1.84 3.50 -25.23
C VAL A 19 2.63 2.34 -24.66
N LYS A 20 3.44 1.71 -25.49
CA LYS A 20 4.24 0.57 -25.06
C LYS A 20 5.34 1.05 -24.12
N LEU A 21 5.49 0.35 -22.99
CA LEU A 21 6.59 0.57 -22.06
C LEU A 21 7.59 -0.56 -22.19
N ILE A 22 8.85 -0.21 -22.14
CA ILE A 22 9.95 -1.17 -22.19
C ILE A 22 10.70 -1.09 -20.88
N GLU A 23 10.87 -2.23 -20.22
CA GLU A 23 11.65 -2.29 -19.00
C GLU A 23 13.06 -2.77 -19.31
N GLN A 24 14.04 -1.99 -18.92
CA GLN A 24 15.42 -2.32 -19.23
C GLN A 24 16.32 -1.74 -18.15
N GLY A 25 17.06 -2.61 -17.46
CA GLY A 25 18.03 -2.18 -16.46
C GLY A 25 17.43 -1.39 -15.30
N GLY A 26 16.20 -1.69 -14.91
CA GLY A 26 15.52 -1.00 -13.82
C GLY A 26 14.86 0.29 -14.25
N TRP A 27 14.78 0.55 -15.55
CA TRP A 27 14.14 1.73 -16.08
C TRP A 27 12.91 1.35 -16.89
N LEU A 28 11.88 2.21 -16.80
CA LEU A 28 10.73 2.14 -17.69
C LEU A 28 10.92 3.20 -18.74
N THR A 29 10.97 2.79 -19.99
CA THR A 29 11.21 3.70 -21.10
C THR A 29 10.11 3.57 -22.13
N SER A 30 9.90 4.63 -22.89
CA SER A 30 8.92 4.64 -23.96
C SER A 30 9.50 5.39 -25.15
N GLU A 31 9.29 4.83 -26.33
CA GLU A 31 9.70 5.50 -27.56
C GLU A 31 8.47 6.13 -28.17
N CYS A 32 8.26 7.40 -27.94
CA CYS A 32 7.17 8.14 -28.56
C CYS A 32 7.62 9.57 -28.78
N GLU A 33 7.14 10.14 -29.88
CA GLU A 33 7.43 11.54 -30.15
C GLU A 33 6.41 12.40 -29.42
N LEU A 34 6.92 13.32 -28.62
CA LEU A 34 6.07 14.22 -27.85
C LEU A 34 5.99 15.57 -28.51
N THR A 35 4.80 16.13 -28.54
CA THR A 35 4.58 17.50 -29.06
C THR A 35 3.99 18.33 -27.94
N ASP A 36 4.03 19.67 -28.11
CA ASP A 36 3.47 20.56 -27.12
C ASP A 36 2.01 20.23 -26.87
N GLY A 37 1.64 20.22 -25.60
CA GLY A 37 0.27 19.94 -25.21
C GLY A 37 -0.05 18.46 -25.03
N ASP A 38 0.89 17.59 -25.31
CA ASP A 38 0.66 16.15 -25.05
C ASP A 38 0.53 15.88 -23.57
N ARG A 39 -0.40 14.98 -23.25
CA ARG A 39 -0.63 14.56 -21.88
C ARG A 39 -0.23 13.12 -21.71
N LEU A 40 0.72 12.91 -20.81
CA LEU A 40 1.17 11.57 -20.46
C LEU A 40 0.63 11.21 -19.08
N GLU A 41 0.07 10.01 -18.97
CA GLU A 41 -0.38 9.49 -17.67
C GLU A 41 0.26 8.14 -17.44
N LEU A 42 1.02 8.05 -16.36
CA LEU A 42 1.64 6.79 -15.95
C LEU A 42 0.91 6.25 -14.75
N THR A 43 0.37 5.05 -14.89
CA THR A 43 -0.32 4.37 -13.81
C THR A 43 0.59 3.27 -13.26
N LEU A 44 0.87 3.38 -11.97
CA LEU A 44 1.70 2.41 -11.25
C LEU A 44 0.83 1.77 -10.18
N PRO A 45 0.28 0.58 -10.45
CA PRO A 45 -0.59 -0.08 -9.46
C PRO A 45 0.16 -0.33 -8.17
N LYS A 46 -0.44 0.05 -7.05
CA LYS A 46 0.18 -0.09 -5.74
C LYS A 46 -0.32 -1.35 -5.06
N PRO A 47 0.56 -2.31 -4.75
CA PRO A 47 0.13 -3.50 -4.03
C PRO A 47 0.04 -3.25 -2.54
N LEU A 48 -0.79 -4.07 -1.87
CA LEU A 48 -0.80 -4.14 -0.42
C LEU A 48 0.19 -5.24 -0.03
N THR A 49 1.22 -4.89 0.71
CA THR A 49 2.27 -5.83 1.11
C THR A 49 2.52 -5.76 2.60
N VAL A 50 3.13 -6.81 3.13
CA VAL A 50 3.48 -6.88 4.54
C VAL A 50 5.00 -6.81 4.65
N HIS A 51 5.47 -5.90 5.48
CA HIS A 51 6.89 -5.76 5.75
C HIS A 51 7.16 -6.19 7.19
N ARG A 52 7.90 -7.28 7.35
CA ARG A 52 8.21 -7.77 8.69
C ARG A 52 9.39 -7.01 9.26
N LEU A 53 9.25 -6.61 10.52
CA LEU A 53 10.23 -5.76 11.17
C LEU A 53 11.07 -6.61 12.14
N GLU A 54 12.05 -7.28 11.58
CA GLU A 54 12.86 -8.20 12.38
C GLU A 54 13.65 -7.50 13.48
N SER A 55 14.02 -6.25 13.24
CA SER A 55 14.77 -5.49 14.24
C SER A 55 13.94 -5.16 15.47
N MET A 56 12.62 -5.28 15.37
CA MET A 56 11.73 -5.01 16.49
C MET A 56 11.21 -6.29 17.13
N GLY A 57 11.82 -7.43 16.79
CA GLY A 57 11.44 -8.70 17.36
C GLY A 57 10.53 -9.50 16.45
N ALA A 58 10.42 -10.79 16.78
CA ALA A 58 9.58 -11.68 16.00
C ALA A 58 8.12 -11.27 16.15
N GLY A 59 7.35 -11.40 15.09
CA GLY A 59 5.93 -11.19 15.15
C GLY A 59 5.47 -9.75 15.01
N VAL A 60 6.33 -8.86 14.54
CA VAL A 60 5.96 -7.47 14.30
C VAL A 60 6.02 -7.19 12.81
N ALA A 61 5.02 -6.52 12.28
CA ALA A 61 4.95 -6.22 10.86
C ALA A 61 4.25 -4.89 10.60
N ALA A 62 4.56 -4.29 9.46
CA ALA A 62 3.89 -3.10 8.96
C ALA A 62 3.20 -3.45 7.64
N ILE A 63 2.19 -2.68 7.29
CA ILE A 63 1.46 -2.87 6.05
C ILE A 63 1.76 -1.70 5.11
N ASN A 64 2.15 -2.02 3.89
CA ASN A 64 2.46 -1.00 2.89
C ASN A 64 1.45 -1.03 1.74
N TYR A 65 1.20 0.13 1.18
CA TYR A 65 0.41 0.29 -0.03
C TYR A 65 1.33 0.98 -1.03
N GLY A 66 1.98 0.17 -1.89
CA GLY A 66 3.04 0.68 -2.73
C GLY A 66 4.14 1.28 -1.87
N PRO A 67 4.53 2.54 -2.10
CA PRO A 67 5.58 3.18 -1.30
C PRO A 67 5.08 3.74 0.03
N LEU A 68 3.77 3.66 0.30
CA LEU A 68 3.19 4.27 1.49
C LEU A 68 3.02 3.25 2.60
N THR A 69 3.32 3.65 3.82
CA THR A 69 3.04 2.82 4.99
C THR A 69 1.65 3.18 5.51
N LEU A 70 0.84 2.16 5.76
CA LEU A 70 -0.51 2.37 6.27
C LEU A 70 -0.50 2.31 7.79
N ALA A 71 -1.24 3.22 8.41
CA ALA A 71 -1.37 3.27 9.85
C ALA A 71 -2.83 3.05 10.23
N LEU A 72 -3.04 2.27 11.27
CA LEU A 72 -4.38 1.98 11.77
C LEU A 72 -4.82 3.11 12.70
N GLU A 73 -5.96 3.70 12.42
CA GLU A 73 -6.48 4.78 13.22
C GLU A 73 -6.87 4.27 14.60
N ARG A 74 -6.43 4.99 15.64
CA ARG A 74 -6.81 4.67 17.00
C ARG A 74 -7.95 5.58 17.42
N ARG A 75 -9.06 4.96 17.78
CA ARG A 75 -10.22 5.70 18.28
C ARG A 75 -10.61 5.19 19.65
N GLU A 76 -11.00 6.12 20.50
CA GLU A 76 -11.45 5.78 21.83
C GLU A 76 -12.68 4.87 21.75
N GLY A 77 -12.68 3.80 22.53
CA GLY A 77 -13.80 2.87 22.56
C GLY A 77 -13.83 1.86 21.42
N VAL A 78 -12.86 1.91 20.51
CA VAL A 78 -12.80 0.96 19.42
C VAL A 78 -11.68 -0.03 19.68
N ASP A 79 -12.02 -1.32 19.63
CA ASP A 79 -11.04 -2.40 19.81
C ASP A 79 -10.26 -2.57 18.51
N THR A 80 -8.96 -2.32 18.55
CA THR A 80 -8.10 -2.43 17.37
C THR A 80 -7.25 -3.70 17.40
N SER A 81 -7.45 -4.58 18.37
CA SER A 81 -6.66 -5.81 18.45
C SER A 81 -6.99 -6.74 17.29
N ALA A 82 -6.00 -7.45 16.81
CA ALA A 82 -6.15 -8.43 15.74
C ALA A 82 -6.90 -7.87 14.53
N ALA A 83 -6.57 -6.64 14.16
CA ALA A 83 -7.22 -5.98 13.02
C ALA A 83 -7.00 -6.73 11.71
N VAL A 84 -5.82 -7.34 11.56
CA VAL A 84 -5.45 -8.09 10.37
C VAL A 84 -4.86 -9.43 10.80
N ASP A 85 -5.26 -10.48 10.07
CA ASP A 85 -4.70 -11.82 10.27
C ASP A 85 -3.52 -11.98 9.29
N PHE A 86 -2.31 -11.96 9.81
CA PHE A 86 -1.10 -12.00 8.98
C PHE A 86 -0.79 -13.39 8.43
N SER A 87 -1.58 -14.40 8.78
CA SER A 87 -1.46 -15.70 8.16
C SER A 87 -2.19 -15.78 6.82
N ARG A 88 -2.95 -14.73 6.48
CA ARG A 88 -3.70 -14.64 5.23
C ARG A 88 -3.26 -13.41 4.45
N PRO A 89 -3.44 -13.40 3.12
CA PRO A 89 -3.09 -12.20 2.35
C PRO A 89 -3.84 -10.96 2.83
N VAL A 90 -3.10 -9.89 3.06
CA VAL A 90 -3.69 -8.66 3.57
C VAL A 90 -4.67 -8.07 2.56
N ARG A 91 -4.38 -8.21 1.27
CA ARG A 91 -5.25 -7.66 0.22
C ARG A 91 -6.66 -8.27 0.24
N GLU A 92 -6.81 -9.46 0.84
CA GLU A 92 -8.11 -10.10 0.95
C GLU A 92 -8.90 -9.60 2.14
N GLN A 93 -8.27 -8.89 3.06
CA GLN A 93 -8.88 -8.46 4.31
C GLN A 93 -9.23 -6.98 4.33
N LEU A 94 -8.69 -6.21 3.41
CA LEU A 94 -8.91 -4.77 3.37
C LEU A 94 -9.65 -4.38 2.10
N THR A 95 -10.55 -3.41 2.24
CA THR A 95 -11.27 -2.84 1.10
C THR A 95 -10.92 -1.37 0.99
N GLN A 96 -10.51 -0.95 -0.19
CA GLN A 96 -10.17 0.45 -0.41
C GLN A 96 -11.44 1.30 -0.41
N CYS A 97 -11.49 2.31 0.44
CA CYS A 97 -12.66 3.18 0.55
C CYS A 97 -12.34 4.62 0.15
N ALA A 98 -11.08 4.95 -0.05
CA ALA A 98 -10.64 6.25 -0.54
C ALA A 98 -9.24 6.05 -1.16
N PRO A 99 -8.69 7.02 -1.89
CA PRO A 99 -7.44 6.80 -2.61
C PRO A 99 -6.29 6.26 -1.76
N ARG A 100 -6.23 6.61 -0.47
CA ARG A 100 -5.17 6.12 0.41
C ARG A 100 -5.75 5.63 1.73
N GLU A 101 -6.97 5.15 1.70
CA GLU A 101 -7.65 4.71 2.91
C GLU A 101 -8.32 3.37 2.68
N PHE A 102 -8.21 2.48 3.66
CA PHE A 102 -8.77 1.13 3.59
C PHE A 102 -9.55 0.82 4.86
N ALA A 103 -10.59 0.02 4.71
CA ALA A 103 -11.37 -0.49 5.84
C ALA A 103 -11.15 -1.99 5.94
N VAL A 104 -11.18 -2.51 7.18
CA VAL A 104 -11.14 -3.97 7.38
C VAL A 104 -12.49 -4.54 6.98
N LYS A 105 -12.49 -5.55 6.12
CA LYS A 105 -13.74 -6.07 5.56
C LYS A 105 -14.71 -6.55 6.62
N ASP A 106 -14.20 -7.28 7.62
CA ASP A 106 -15.06 -7.86 8.65
C ASP A 106 -15.36 -6.88 9.79
N ARG A 107 -14.61 -5.80 9.87
CA ARG A 107 -14.75 -4.79 10.93
C ARG A 107 -14.57 -3.41 10.31
N PRO A 108 -15.55 -2.93 9.53
CA PRO A 108 -15.36 -1.69 8.74
C PRO A 108 -15.11 -0.44 9.58
N GLN A 109 -15.34 -0.48 10.88
CA GLN A 109 -14.99 0.64 11.75
C GLN A 109 -13.48 0.79 11.92
N LEU A 110 -12.71 -0.24 11.58
CA LEU A 110 -11.25 -0.15 11.62
C LEU A 110 -10.75 0.38 10.28
N ARG A 111 -10.02 1.50 10.32
CA ARG A 111 -9.56 2.18 9.13
C ARG A 111 -8.06 2.33 9.12
N PHE A 112 -7.46 2.00 7.98
CA PHE A 112 -6.05 2.23 7.73
C PHE A 112 -5.92 3.39 6.75
N ARG A 113 -5.02 4.33 7.05
CA ARG A 113 -4.70 5.44 6.14
C ARG A 113 -3.21 5.54 6.00
N ALA A 114 -2.74 6.11 4.88
CA ALA A 114 -1.32 6.40 4.73
C ALA A 114 -0.88 7.24 5.93
N TYR A 115 0.22 6.85 6.60
CA TYR A 115 0.56 7.52 7.85
C TYR A 115 0.87 9.01 7.62
N LEU A 116 1.27 9.37 6.41
CA LEU A 116 1.52 10.76 6.07
C LEU A 116 0.26 11.63 6.07
N ASP A 117 -0.90 11.01 6.04
CA ASP A 117 -2.17 11.74 6.03
C ASP A 117 -2.69 12.04 7.44
N TYR A 118 -2.04 11.53 8.47
CA TYR A 118 -2.43 11.83 9.84
C TYR A 118 -1.84 13.17 10.25
N VAL A 119 -2.63 13.95 10.99
CA VAL A 119 -2.20 15.27 11.43
C VAL A 119 -1.87 15.23 12.90
N LYS A 120 -1.24 16.30 13.37
CA LYS A 120 -0.86 16.40 14.77
C LYS A 120 -2.08 16.22 15.69
N GLY A 121 -1.93 15.38 16.69
CA GLY A 121 -3.00 15.10 17.63
C GLY A 121 -3.79 13.85 17.33
N GLU A 122 -3.70 13.35 16.12
CA GLU A 122 -4.35 12.07 15.80
C GLU A 122 -3.44 10.92 16.24
N GLU A 123 -4.06 9.83 16.69
CA GLU A 123 -3.33 8.66 17.15
C GLU A 123 -3.49 7.51 16.17
N TYR A 124 -2.42 6.73 16.03
CA TYR A 124 -2.42 5.61 15.08
C TYR A 124 -1.38 4.57 15.48
N TYR A 125 -1.50 3.38 14.88
CA TYR A 125 -0.53 2.31 15.02
C TYR A 125 0.12 2.05 13.67
N LEU A 126 1.45 2.04 13.65
CA LEU A 126 2.20 1.75 12.42
C LEU A 126 2.65 0.30 12.33
N CYS A 127 2.81 -0.35 13.47
CA CYS A 127 3.31 -1.71 13.52
C CYS A 127 2.33 -2.58 14.27
N PHE A 128 2.23 -3.84 13.87
CA PHE A 128 1.22 -4.73 14.38
C PHE A 128 1.83 -6.05 14.77
N GLU A 129 1.32 -6.65 15.85
CA GLU A 129 1.75 -7.99 16.24
C GLU A 129 1.13 -9.00 15.29
N THR A 130 1.96 -9.87 14.77
CA THR A 130 1.47 -10.97 13.96
C THR A 130 1.02 -12.09 14.90
N ALA A 131 0.10 -12.91 14.43
CA ALA A 131 -0.31 -14.04 15.23
C ALA A 131 0.86 -14.99 15.34
N GLN A 132 1.30 -15.19 16.58
CA GLN A 132 2.43 -15.94 16.74
C GLN A 132 2.13 -17.25 17.03
N GLU A 133 2.30 -17.94 16.59
CA GLU A 133 2.07 -19.04 16.99
C GLU A 133 2.88 -19.47 17.93
N GLU A 134 2.91 -19.44 18.64
CA GLU A 134 3.47 -19.65 19.41
C GLU A 134 4.19 -20.55 19.48
N GLN A 135 4.63 -20.76 19.24
CA GLN A 135 5.21 -21.40 19.10
C GLN A 135 5.60 -22.03 19.74
N SER A 136 5.46 -22.35 19.95
CA SER A 136 5.62 -22.83 20.62
C SER A 136 6.35 -23.43 20.86
#